data_45914a63d9fc756897c6218bfb8fbf8b
#
_entry.id   45914a63d9fc756897c6218bfb8fbf8b
#
_cell.length_a   1.000
_cell.length_b   1.000
_cell.length_c   1.000
_cell.angle_alpha   90.00
_cell.angle_beta   90.00
_cell.angle_gamma   90.00
#
_symmetry.space_group_name_H-M   'P 1'
#
loop_
_entity.id
_entity.type
_entity.pdbx_description
1 polymer ?
#
loop_
_entity_poly.entity_id
_entity_poly.type
_entity_poly.pdbx_seq_one_letter_code
_entity_poly.pdbx_strand_id
1 'polypeptide(L)'
;MRLRPRFMRTRVMRSRFTRAVLTAAVLATVATGFSVTRYVLAHPGYSLQQNVATWARNNGLGPVVDRLEVWLHSDAPSTAPAVSLALEPVTADTVTPGTDPATTVPSTTTTSVPATTTSVTPATPAAPGGTTTTVQTTTTTSTIPPPTDVAPVITPALRGEGQWKVLFALGKKKVPVVWGMSVRPFRTYGSVVATAAVFDQTRLRAAMFNGSDVPGGGPWINSKKIPAAGLRGVIAAFNGGFRFEHDPGGYVTEGATVRKMKRGFATIGIGTDGVMKVGVWGDDMRAGTGWLSLRQNLPPLVHKGRVTWQDFKWTDWGTDFGDKVYTYRSGLCRRTDGSLMYVSAGDVNIDLFARMMLQFGCDTAMQLDINGNWPHFSTYSNFGARTRYGKPLDVRMGDPQRFLKGYDKDFFALFDPRSVPDGVLWDGTVVTTTVPAATTSAPVATSP
;
A
#
# COMPACT_ATOMS: atom_id res chain seq x y z
N MET A 1 18.03 77.08 -35.50
CA MET A 1 17.11 76.29 -34.70
C MET A 1 17.31 74.85 -35.11
N ARG A 2 18.08 74.06 -34.34
CA ARG A 2 18.46 72.68 -34.68
C ARG A 2 17.64 71.68 -33.80
N LEU A 3 16.70 71.01 -34.46
CA LEU A 3 15.92 69.92 -33.89
C LEU A 3 16.80 68.65 -33.78
N ARG A 4 17.13 68.24 -32.56
CA ARG A 4 17.78 66.94 -32.31
C ARG A 4 16.75 65.83 -32.28
N PRO A 5 16.99 64.65 -32.93
CA PRO A 5 15.99 63.59 -33.00
C PRO A 5 15.91 62.83 -31.66
N ARG A 6 14.69 62.74 -31.13
CA ARG A 6 14.29 61.98 -29.96
C ARG A 6 14.37 60.44 -30.14
N PHE A 7 14.82 59.94 -31.29
CA PHE A 7 14.77 58.53 -31.67
C PHE A 7 15.85 57.62 -31.06
N MET A 8 16.92 58.19 -30.53
CA MET A 8 18.05 57.36 -30.03
C MET A 8 17.86 56.85 -28.61
N ARG A 9 17.06 57.51 -27.77
CA ARG A 9 16.83 57.07 -26.37
C ARG A 9 15.95 55.83 -26.24
N THR A 10 15.02 55.62 -27.14
CA THR A 10 14.09 54.48 -27.08
C THR A 10 14.73 53.15 -27.50
N ARG A 11 15.70 53.13 -28.40
CA ARG A 11 16.44 51.94 -28.83
C ARG A 11 17.39 51.42 -27.73
N VAL A 12 18.08 52.30 -27.04
CA VAL A 12 19.02 51.95 -25.97
C VAL A 12 18.26 51.47 -24.73
N MET A 13 17.10 52.03 -24.42
CA MET A 13 16.25 51.60 -23.32
C MET A 13 15.64 50.19 -23.57
N ARG A 14 15.17 49.96 -24.82
CA ARG A 14 14.68 48.59 -25.22
C ARG A 14 15.80 47.54 -25.14
N SER A 15 17.04 47.86 -25.55
CA SER A 15 18.14 46.90 -25.51
C SER A 15 18.58 46.57 -24.06
N ARG A 16 18.55 47.55 -23.16
CA ARG A 16 18.86 47.33 -21.72
C ARG A 16 17.76 46.51 -21.03
N PHE A 17 16.49 46.80 -21.33
CA PHE A 17 15.36 46.04 -20.82
C PHE A 17 15.40 44.57 -21.32
N THR A 18 15.63 44.37 -22.63
CA THR A 18 15.75 43.01 -23.19
C THR A 18 16.92 42.23 -22.58
N ARG A 19 18.09 42.88 -22.37
CA ARG A 19 19.22 42.25 -21.69
C ARG A 19 18.91 41.92 -20.24
N ALA A 20 18.24 42.79 -19.51
CA ALA A 20 17.85 42.56 -18.14
C ALA A 20 16.86 41.38 -18.04
N VAL A 21 15.87 41.30 -18.93
CA VAL A 21 14.91 40.18 -19.00
C VAL A 21 15.61 38.86 -19.35
N LEU A 22 16.54 38.86 -20.30
CA LEU A 22 17.33 37.67 -20.66
C LEU A 22 18.21 37.22 -19.50
N THR A 23 18.88 38.14 -18.82
CA THR A 23 19.71 37.84 -17.66
C THR A 23 18.84 37.26 -16.52
N ALA A 24 17.70 37.87 -16.23
CA ALA A 24 16.75 37.35 -15.24
C ALA A 24 16.22 35.95 -15.59
N ALA A 25 15.91 35.72 -16.88
CA ALA A 25 15.47 34.40 -17.36
C ALA A 25 16.57 33.33 -17.19
N VAL A 26 17.81 33.66 -17.55
CA VAL A 26 18.96 32.75 -17.37
C VAL A 26 19.19 32.46 -15.89
N LEU A 27 19.18 33.47 -15.03
CA LEU A 27 19.34 33.29 -13.58
C LEU A 27 18.20 32.42 -12.99
N ALA A 28 16.97 32.67 -13.41
CA ALA A 28 15.82 31.86 -13.01
C ALA A 28 15.97 30.39 -13.44
N THR A 29 16.42 30.15 -14.68
CA THR A 29 16.66 28.80 -15.20
C THR A 29 17.76 28.08 -14.39
N VAL A 30 18.86 28.75 -14.11
CA VAL A 30 19.97 28.20 -13.32
C VAL A 30 19.51 27.90 -11.89
N ALA A 31 18.80 28.83 -11.25
CA ALA A 31 18.27 28.65 -9.90
C ALA A 31 17.28 27.47 -9.83
N THR A 32 16.39 27.36 -10.83
CA THR A 32 15.45 26.24 -10.97
C THR A 32 16.20 24.92 -11.14
N GLY A 33 17.17 24.86 -12.06
CA GLY A 33 17.99 23.67 -12.29
C GLY A 33 18.73 23.22 -11.02
N PHE A 34 19.33 24.16 -10.29
CA PHE A 34 19.99 23.88 -9.01
C PHE A 34 19.01 23.34 -7.95
N SER A 35 17.83 23.96 -7.84
CA SER A 35 16.77 23.54 -6.89
C SER A 35 16.28 22.13 -7.20
N VAL A 36 16.00 21.82 -8.48
CA VAL A 36 15.61 20.47 -8.93
C VAL A 36 16.70 19.45 -8.62
N THR A 37 17.94 19.75 -8.98
CA THR A 37 19.08 18.84 -8.73
C THR A 37 19.24 18.55 -7.25
N ARG A 38 19.17 19.56 -6.41
CA ARG A 38 19.23 19.40 -4.95
C ARG A 38 18.08 18.51 -4.43
N TYR A 39 16.88 18.70 -4.97
CA TYR A 39 15.71 17.88 -4.61
C TYR A 39 15.92 16.41 -5.01
N VAL A 40 16.38 16.15 -6.23
CA VAL A 40 16.68 14.79 -6.74
C VAL A 40 17.72 14.10 -5.87
N LEU A 41 18.80 14.79 -5.52
CA LEU A 41 19.87 14.24 -4.66
C LEU A 41 19.39 13.94 -3.24
N ALA A 42 18.42 14.69 -2.73
CA ALA A 42 17.83 14.46 -1.41
C ALA A 42 16.86 13.26 -1.39
N HIS A 43 16.36 12.82 -2.56
CA HIS A 43 15.37 11.76 -2.69
C HIS A 43 15.84 10.63 -3.64
N PRO A 44 16.94 9.93 -3.31
CA PRO A 44 17.56 8.94 -4.21
C PRO A 44 16.70 7.67 -4.43
N GLY A 45 15.65 7.48 -3.63
CA GLY A 45 14.70 6.35 -3.76
C GLY A 45 13.65 6.54 -4.86
N TYR A 46 13.58 7.70 -5.50
CA TYR A 46 12.60 8.03 -6.53
C TYR A 46 13.23 8.13 -7.91
N SER A 47 12.44 7.84 -8.95
CA SER A 47 12.87 8.12 -10.32
C SER A 47 13.05 9.62 -10.55
N LEU A 48 13.85 9.99 -11.56
CA LEU A 48 14.02 11.39 -11.94
C LEU A 48 12.69 12.07 -12.24
N GLN A 49 11.81 11.37 -12.95
CA GLN A 49 10.48 11.87 -13.30
C GLN A 49 9.62 12.15 -12.06
N GLN A 50 9.63 11.25 -11.08
CA GLN A 50 8.96 11.44 -9.78
C GLN A 50 9.49 12.67 -9.04
N ASN A 51 10.81 12.76 -8.94
CA ASN A 51 11.45 13.86 -8.25
C ASN A 51 11.10 15.21 -8.89
N VAL A 52 11.14 15.29 -10.23
CA VAL A 52 10.81 16.51 -10.96
C VAL A 52 9.33 16.86 -10.80
N ALA A 53 8.41 15.90 -10.92
CA ALA A 53 6.98 16.15 -10.77
C ALA A 53 6.64 16.58 -9.34
N THR A 54 7.21 15.91 -8.33
CA THR A 54 6.99 16.26 -6.92
C THR A 54 7.60 17.61 -6.58
N TRP A 55 8.83 17.89 -7.07
CA TRP A 55 9.45 19.20 -6.92
C TRP A 55 8.57 20.30 -7.55
N ALA A 56 8.06 20.09 -8.74
CA ALA A 56 7.21 21.06 -9.44
C ALA A 56 5.91 21.34 -8.66
N ARG A 57 5.26 20.31 -8.10
CA ARG A 57 4.10 20.48 -7.24
C ARG A 57 4.42 21.29 -5.99
N ASN A 58 5.52 20.98 -5.33
CA ASN A 58 5.97 21.68 -4.11
C ASN A 58 6.37 23.15 -4.38
N ASN A 59 6.62 23.51 -5.65
CA ASN A 59 6.97 24.88 -6.08
C ASN A 59 5.82 25.58 -6.82
N GLY A 60 4.58 25.18 -6.62
CA GLY A 60 3.39 25.86 -7.11
C GLY A 60 3.01 25.52 -8.57
N LEU A 61 3.70 24.56 -9.19
CA LEU A 61 3.40 24.10 -10.56
C LEU A 61 2.43 22.90 -10.58
N GLY A 62 1.79 22.59 -9.45
CA GLY A 62 0.83 21.48 -9.32
C GLY A 62 -0.18 21.42 -10.48
N PRO A 63 -0.96 22.48 -10.76
CA PRO A 63 -1.96 22.46 -11.83
C PRO A 63 -1.39 22.18 -13.24
N VAL A 64 -0.12 22.52 -13.47
CA VAL A 64 0.56 22.22 -14.74
C VAL A 64 0.93 20.74 -14.82
N VAL A 65 1.49 20.21 -13.75
CA VAL A 65 1.85 18.78 -13.65
C VAL A 65 0.60 17.92 -13.81
N ASP A 66 -0.49 18.29 -13.14
CA ASP A 66 -1.74 17.54 -13.16
C ASP A 66 -2.35 17.51 -14.58
N ARG A 67 -2.37 18.64 -15.30
CA ARG A 67 -2.82 18.67 -16.70
C ARG A 67 -1.95 17.83 -17.61
N LEU A 68 -0.65 17.84 -17.39
CA LEU A 68 0.29 17.04 -18.16
C LEU A 68 0.09 15.53 -17.88
N GLU A 69 -0.13 15.16 -16.63
CA GLU A 69 -0.43 13.77 -16.26
C GLU A 69 -1.75 13.29 -16.88
N VAL A 70 -2.81 14.10 -16.81
CA VAL A 70 -4.09 13.78 -17.48
C VAL A 70 -3.87 13.58 -18.99
N TRP A 71 -3.13 14.47 -19.63
CA TRP A 71 -2.84 14.36 -21.06
C TRP A 71 -2.00 13.14 -21.42
N LEU A 72 -1.00 12.81 -20.60
CA LEU A 72 -0.14 11.64 -20.80
C LEU A 72 -0.84 10.30 -20.55
N HIS A 73 -1.92 10.29 -19.78
CA HIS A 73 -2.62 9.09 -19.33
C HIS A 73 -4.07 9.01 -19.82
N SER A 74 -4.45 9.75 -20.86
CA SER A 74 -5.80 9.75 -21.41
C SER A 74 -6.10 8.59 -22.35
N ASP A 75 -5.08 7.89 -22.82
CA ASP A 75 -5.25 6.80 -23.79
C ASP A 75 -5.70 5.52 -23.07
N ALA A 76 -6.76 4.92 -23.58
CA ALA A 76 -7.23 3.62 -23.11
C ALA A 76 -6.16 2.53 -23.36
N PRO A 77 -6.12 1.49 -22.50
CA PRO A 77 -5.16 0.42 -22.67
C PRO A 77 -5.36 -0.35 -23.98
N SER A 78 -4.28 -0.94 -24.46
CA SER A 78 -4.30 -1.70 -25.72
C SER A 78 -5.21 -2.94 -25.61
N THR A 79 -5.90 -3.24 -26.71
CA THR A 79 -6.68 -4.46 -26.87
C THR A 79 -5.79 -5.70 -27.12
N ALA A 80 -4.54 -5.49 -27.56
CA ALA A 80 -3.59 -6.59 -27.79
C ALA A 80 -3.25 -7.30 -26.48
N PRO A 81 -3.38 -8.64 -26.41
CA PRO A 81 -3.10 -9.38 -25.20
C PRO A 81 -1.65 -9.24 -24.76
N ALA A 82 -1.41 -9.03 -23.47
CA ALA A 82 -0.08 -9.13 -22.89
C ALA A 82 0.49 -10.55 -23.08
N VAL A 83 1.77 -10.63 -23.37
CA VAL A 83 2.48 -11.89 -23.63
C VAL A 83 3.17 -12.47 -22.40
N SER A 84 3.21 -11.71 -21.30
CA SER A 84 3.81 -12.12 -20.03
C SER A 84 3.02 -11.61 -18.83
N LEU A 85 3.12 -12.31 -17.71
CA LEU A 85 2.58 -11.89 -16.43
C LEU A 85 3.60 -11.05 -15.66
N ALA A 86 3.11 -10.16 -14.81
CA ALA A 86 3.95 -9.25 -14.04
C ALA A 86 4.58 -9.88 -12.78
N LEU A 87 4.02 -11.00 -12.30
CA LEU A 87 4.57 -11.75 -11.18
C LEU A 87 5.68 -12.67 -11.69
N GLU A 88 6.90 -12.43 -11.25
CA GLU A 88 8.00 -13.36 -11.57
C GLU A 88 7.69 -14.77 -11.05
N PRO A 89 8.03 -15.81 -11.85
CA PRO A 89 7.99 -17.18 -11.33
C PRO A 89 8.92 -17.27 -10.11
N VAL A 90 8.46 -17.88 -9.03
CA VAL A 90 9.32 -18.26 -7.92
C VAL A 90 10.30 -19.30 -8.47
N THR A 91 11.52 -18.88 -8.78
CA THR A 91 12.61 -19.83 -9.00
C THR A 91 12.83 -20.51 -7.66
N ALA A 92 12.53 -21.81 -7.61
CA ALA A 92 12.99 -22.64 -6.50
C ALA A 92 14.49 -22.39 -6.37
N ASP A 93 14.91 -21.98 -5.17
CA ASP A 93 16.34 -21.89 -4.87
C ASP A 93 16.96 -23.20 -5.33
N THR A 94 17.94 -23.11 -6.19
CA THR A 94 18.68 -24.23 -6.75
C THR A 94 19.42 -24.92 -5.59
N VAL A 95 18.75 -25.86 -4.96
CA VAL A 95 19.44 -26.90 -4.21
C VAL A 95 20.09 -27.77 -5.28
N THR A 96 21.36 -27.63 -5.41
CA THR A 96 22.19 -28.51 -6.26
C THR A 96 21.90 -29.96 -5.84
N PRO A 97 21.30 -30.81 -6.69
CA PRO A 97 21.19 -32.21 -6.38
C PRO A 97 22.54 -32.85 -6.76
N GLY A 98 23.15 -33.47 -5.77
CA GLY A 98 24.16 -34.48 -6.06
C GLY A 98 23.55 -35.56 -6.97
N THR A 99 24.27 -35.85 -8.01
CA THR A 99 24.06 -36.93 -8.97
C THR A 99 23.83 -38.27 -8.30
N ASP A 100 22.68 -38.94 -8.61
CA ASP A 100 22.74 -40.37 -9.00
C ASP A 100 21.39 -40.84 -9.62
N PRO A 101 21.39 -41.89 -10.48
CA PRO A 101 20.40 -42.07 -11.52
C PRO A 101 19.34 -43.15 -11.22
N ALA A 102 18.19 -42.92 -11.84
CA ALA A 102 17.19 -43.90 -12.31
C ALA A 102 16.67 -45.02 -11.39
N THR A 103 15.36 -45.02 -11.16
CA THR A 103 14.55 -46.21 -11.40
C THR A 103 13.04 -45.82 -11.48
N THR A 104 12.48 -46.18 -12.60
CA THR A 104 11.03 -46.10 -12.93
C THR A 104 10.27 -47.26 -12.30
N VAL A 105 9.16 -47.04 -11.61
CA VAL A 105 8.06 -48.03 -11.45
C VAL A 105 6.72 -47.32 -11.29
N PRO A 106 5.63 -47.80 -11.92
CA PRO A 106 4.32 -47.13 -11.97
C PRO A 106 3.44 -47.46 -10.74
N SER A 107 2.66 -46.47 -10.34
CA SER A 107 1.72 -46.59 -9.21
C SER A 107 0.33 -46.96 -9.62
N THR A 108 -0.20 -47.93 -8.95
CA THR A 108 -1.61 -48.32 -8.94
C THR A 108 -2.38 -47.59 -7.84
N THR A 109 -3.53 -47.10 -8.21
CA THR A 109 -4.55 -46.47 -7.37
C THR A 109 -5.21 -47.50 -6.42
N THR A 110 -5.41 -47.13 -5.16
CA THR A 110 -6.43 -47.80 -4.33
C THR A 110 -7.14 -46.81 -3.41
N THR A 111 -8.43 -46.69 -3.63
CA THR A 111 -9.40 -45.94 -2.82
C THR A 111 -9.80 -46.78 -1.61
N SER A 112 -9.81 -46.22 -0.42
CA SER A 112 -10.54 -46.80 0.71
C SER A 112 -11.12 -45.70 1.61
N VAL A 113 -12.41 -45.75 1.79
CA VAL A 113 -13.24 -44.99 2.73
C VAL A 113 -13.38 -45.81 4.00
N PRO A 114 -13.30 -45.26 5.20
CA PRO A 114 -13.85 -45.90 6.39
C PRO A 114 -15.06 -45.14 6.92
N ALA A 115 -16.07 -45.94 7.28
CA ALA A 115 -17.32 -45.55 7.88
C ALA A 115 -17.18 -45.19 9.36
N THR A 116 -17.99 -44.22 9.76
CA THR A 116 -18.16 -43.75 11.15
C THR A 116 -19.17 -44.62 11.86
N THR A 117 -18.86 -45.10 13.04
CA THR A 117 -19.89 -45.70 13.96
C THR A 117 -19.94 -44.85 15.23
N THR A 118 -21.11 -44.30 15.50
CA THR A 118 -21.47 -43.57 16.72
C THR A 118 -22.00 -44.53 17.75
N SER A 119 -21.51 -44.51 18.96
CA SER A 119 -22.21 -45.08 20.10
C SER A 119 -22.34 -44.08 21.23
N VAL A 120 -23.56 -43.88 21.70
CA VAL A 120 -23.92 -42.98 22.80
C VAL A 120 -24.28 -43.86 23.99
N THR A 121 -23.71 -43.60 25.17
CA THR A 121 -24.22 -44.13 26.44
C THR A 121 -24.29 -42.99 27.46
N PRO A 122 -25.41 -42.88 28.22
CA PRO A 122 -25.60 -41.77 29.14
C PRO A 122 -25.02 -42.08 30.53
N ALA A 123 -24.47 -41.08 31.22
CA ALA A 123 -24.01 -41.16 32.60
C ALA A 123 -24.78 -40.20 33.53
N THR A 124 -25.15 -40.72 34.67
CA THR A 124 -25.90 -40.19 35.80
C THR A 124 -25.08 -39.16 36.63
N PRO A 125 -25.71 -38.17 37.32
CA PRO A 125 -25.02 -37.07 37.96
C PRO A 125 -24.49 -37.38 39.37
N ALA A 126 -23.35 -36.76 39.72
CA ALA A 126 -22.85 -36.70 41.10
C ALA A 126 -22.49 -35.23 41.47
N ALA A 127 -22.75 -34.91 42.73
CA ALA A 127 -22.79 -33.58 43.37
C ALA A 127 -21.39 -32.94 43.64
N PRO A 128 -21.33 -31.69 44.17
CA PRO A 128 -20.32 -30.70 43.84
C PRO A 128 -19.08 -30.71 44.76
N GLY A 129 -17.92 -30.67 44.13
CA GLY A 129 -16.65 -30.33 44.76
C GLY A 129 -15.98 -29.25 43.94
N GLY A 130 -15.63 -28.12 44.59
CA GLY A 130 -15.01 -26.99 43.93
C GLY A 130 -13.67 -27.35 43.31
N THR A 131 -13.60 -27.17 41.99
CA THR A 131 -12.36 -27.31 41.22
C THR A 131 -12.14 -26.05 40.43
N THR A 132 -11.04 -25.39 40.69
CA THR A 132 -10.53 -24.27 39.93
C THR A 132 -10.36 -24.71 38.48
N THR A 133 -11.28 -24.29 37.61
CA THR A 133 -11.21 -24.54 36.16
C THR A 133 -10.17 -23.65 35.57
N THR A 134 -8.96 -24.15 35.36
CA THR A 134 -8.00 -23.56 34.45
C THR A 134 -8.59 -23.67 33.04
N VAL A 135 -9.11 -22.58 32.51
CA VAL A 135 -9.53 -22.50 31.11
C VAL A 135 -8.27 -22.62 30.27
N GLN A 136 -7.96 -23.84 29.85
CA GLN A 136 -7.04 -24.02 28.72
C GLN A 136 -7.69 -23.42 27.47
N THR A 137 -7.29 -22.23 27.12
CA THR A 137 -7.58 -21.66 25.81
C THR A 137 -6.85 -22.48 24.77
N THR A 138 -7.50 -23.52 24.24
CA THR A 138 -7.04 -24.21 23.04
C THR A 138 -7.10 -23.23 21.90
N THR A 139 -6.00 -22.58 21.61
CA THR A 139 -5.82 -21.76 20.42
C THR A 139 -5.85 -22.69 19.22
N THR A 140 -7.03 -22.92 18.67
CA THR A 140 -7.19 -23.58 17.37
C THR A 140 -6.50 -22.71 16.34
N THR A 141 -5.33 -23.10 15.90
CA THR A 141 -4.56 -22.37 14.89
C THR A 141 -5.23 -22.59 13.54
N SER A 142 -6.32 -21.87 13.30
CA SER A 142 -6.99 -21.84 11.99
C SER A 142 -6.00 -21.28 10.97
N THR A 143 -5.71 -22.04 9.95
CA THR A 143 -4.96 -21.57 8.77
C THR A 143 -6.00 -21.06 7.78
N ILE A 144 -5.85 -19.83 7.28
CA ILE A 144 -6.67 -19.38 6.15
C ILE A 144 -6.37 -20.33 4.98
N PRO A 145 -7.39 -20.94 4.34
CA PRO A 145 -7.16 -21.76 3.16
C PRO A 145 -6.53 -20.91 2.04
N PRO A 146 -5.76 -21.50 1.13
CA PRO A 146 -5.29 -20.78 -0.05
C PRO A 146 -6.48 -20.19 -0.81
N PRO A 147 -6.37 -18.97 -1.35
CA PRO A 147 -7.44 -18.36 -2.12
C PRO A 147 -7.75 -19.20 -3.36
N THR A 148 -9.02 -19.22 -3.79
CA THR A 148 -9.44 -19.89 -5.02
C THR A 148 -8.85 -19.20 -6.24
N ASP A 149 -8.31 -19.96 -7.18
CA ASP A 149 -7.74 -19.47 -8.43
C ASP A 149 -8.77 -18.66 -9.24
N VAL A 150 -8.30 -17.65 -9.95
CA VAL A 150 -9.10 -16.82 -10.84
C VAL A 150 -8.98 -17.36 -12.26
N ALA A 151 -10.11 -17.76 -12.86
CA ALA A 151 -10.11 -18.30 -14.21
C ALA A 151 -9.64 -17.23 -15.23
N PRO A 152 -8.68 -17.56 -16.11
CA PRO A 152 -8.27 -16.67 -17.20
C PRO A 152 -9.43 -16.34 -18.12
N VAL A 153 -9.57 -15.08 -18.52
CA VAL A 153 -10.63 -14.61 -19.43
C VAL A 153 -10.14 -14.48 -20.89
N ILE A 154 -8.84 -14.64 -21.12
CA ILE A 154 -8.21 -14.57 -22.46
C ILE A 154 -7.63 -15.92 -22.82
N THR A 155 -7.87 -16.35 -24.07
CA THR A 155 -7.35 -17.60 -24.62
C THR A 155 -6.31 -17.31 -25.72
N PRO A 156 -5.15 -17.98 -25.72
CA PRO A 156 -4.70 -18.93 -24.71
C PRO A 156 -4.30 -18.26 -23.39
N ALA A 157 -4.48 -18.99 -22.30
CA ALA A 157 -4.00 -18.54 -21.00
C ALA A 157 -2.49 -18.54 -20.94
N LEU A 158 -1.91 -17.60 -20.22
CA LEU A 158 -0.47 -17.58 -19.93
C LEU A 158 -0.15 -18.58 -18.80
N ARG A 159 1.07 -19.10 -18.79
CA ARG A 159 1.48 -20.06 -17.77
C ARG A 159 1.35 -19.48 -16.37
N GLY A 160 0.53 -20.12 -15.53
CA GLY A 160 0.27 -19.69 -14.14
C GLY A 160 -0.65 -18.47 -14.00
N GLU A 161 -1.34 -18.09 -15.08
CA GLU A 161 -2.32 -17.01 -15.05
C GLU A 161 -3.49 -17.34 -14.13
N GLY A 162 -3.81 -16.43 -13.22
CA GLY A 162 -4.88 -16.55 -12.25
C GLY A 162 -4.62 -17.54 -11.11
N GLN A 163 -3.47 -18.22 -11.09
CA GLN A 163 -3.11 -19.18 -10.05
C GLN A 163 -2.43 -18.49 -8.86
N TRP A 164 -2.89 -18.83 -7.66
CA TRP A 164 -2.27 -18.35 -6.43
C TRP A 164 -0.99 -19.12 -6.11
N LYS A 165 0.07 -18.40 -5.84
CA LYS A 165 1.38 -18.93 -5.46
C LYS A 165 1.75 -18.44 -4.07
N VAL A 166 2.40 -19.29 -3.28
CA VAL A 166 2.94 -18.88 -1.98
C VAL A 166 4.11 -17.94 -2.20
N LEU A 167 3.98 -16.70 -1.74
CA LEU A 167 5.05 -15.71 -1.76
C LEU A 167 5.87 -15.75 -0.48
N PHE A 168 5.24 -16.09 0.65
CA PHE A 168 5.92 -16.21 1.92
C PHE A 168 5.31 -17.29 2.82
N ALA A 169 6.15 -18.07 3.49
CA ALA A 169 5.76 -19.09 4.45
C ALA A 169 6.60 -19.02 5.72
N LEU A 170 5.96 -19.21 6.89
CA LEU A 170 6.55 -19.07 8.19
C LEU A 170 7.09 -20.40 8.74
N GLY A 171 8.22 -20.31 9.42
CA GLY A 171 8.80 -21.35 10.26
C GLY A 171 9.28 -22.58 9.50
N LYS A 172 9.77 -23.57 10.27
CA LYS A 172 10.29 -24.84 9.72
C LYS A 172 9.23 -25.65 8.96
N LYS A 173 7.98 -25.56 9.38
CA LYS A 173 6.84 -26.25 8.74
C LYS A 173 6.36 -25.57 7.46
N LYS A 174 6.97 -24.46 7.04
CA LYS A 174 6.63 -23.71 5.82
C LYS A 174 5.14 -23.36 5.72
N VAL A 175 4.56 -22.83 6.79
CA VAL A 175 3.14 -22.44 6.83
C VAL A 175 2.95 -21.20 5.96
N PRO A 176 2.18 -21.26 4.85
CA PRO A 176 1.95 -20.13 3.99
C PRO A 176 1.22 -19.00 4.72
N VAL A 177 1.63 -17.75 4.49
CA VAL A 177 1.01 -16.57 5.11
C VAL A 177 0.85 -15.41 4.14
N VAL A 178 1.48 -15.46 2.97
CA VAL A 178 1.26 -14.51 1.87
C VAL A 178 1.18 -15.29 0.56
N TRP A 179 0.12 -15.06 -0.20
CA TRP A 179 -0.09 -15.60 -1.55
C TRP A 179 -0.11 -14.47 -2.55
N GLY A 180 0.35 -14.70 -3.75
CA GLY A 180 0.30 -13.75 -4.85
C GLY A 180 -0.23 -14.39 -6.12
N MET A 181 -0.89 -13.58 -6.94
CA MET A 181 -1.48 -13.96 -8.22
C MET A 181 -1.23 -12.86 -9.25
N SER A 182 -1.15 -13.27 -10.51
CA SER A 182 -1.16 -12.34 -11.66
C SER A 182 -2.10 -12.86 -12.75
N VAL A 183 -2.87 -11.95 -13.36
CA VAL A 183 -3.90 -12.30 -14.33
C VAL A 183 -4.17 -11.13 -15.29
N ARG A 184 -4.66 -11.43 -16.50
CA ARG A 184 -5.25 -10.45 -17.43
C ARG A 184 -6.76 -10.40 -17.19
N PRO A 185 -7.28 -9.37 -16.48
CA PRO A 185 -8.67 -9.39 -15.97
C PRO A 185 -9.73 -9.03 -17.01
N PHE A 186 -9.35 -8.46 -18.16
CA PHE A 186 -10.29 -7.94 -19.16
C PHE A 186 -10.09 -8.55 -20.54
N ARG A 187 -11.20 -9.01 -21.16
CA ARG A 187 -11.17 -9.47 -22.57
C ARG A 187 -10.89 -8.33 -23.54
N THR A 188 -11.48 -7.16 -23.31
CA THR A 188 -11.37 -5.98 -24.20
C THR A 188 -10.00 -5.34 -24.11
N TYR A 189 -9.41 -5.29 -22.93
CA TYR A 189 -8.12 -4.65 -22.67
C TYR A 189 -7.08 -5.72 -22.31
N GLY A 190 -6.71 -6.51 -23.30
CA GLY A 190 -5.82 -7.65 -23.12
C GLY A 190 -4.42 -7.32 -22.64
N SER A 191 -3.96 -6.08 -22.84
CA SER A 191 -2.66 -5.59 -22.36
C SER A 191 -2.63 -5.40 -20.84
N VAL A 192 -3.78 -5.22 -20.19
CA VAL A 192 -3.84 -5.01 -18.76
C VAL A 192 -3.46 -6.28 -18.00
N VAL A 193 -2.44 -6.17 -17.16
CA VAL A 193 -2.03 -7.22 -16.22
C VAL A 193 -2.21 -6.72 -14.82
N ALA A 194 -3.00 -7.43 -14.03
CA ALA A 194 -3.21 -7.20 -12.61
C ALA A 194 -2.38 -8.15 -11.75
N THR A 195 -1.99 -7.68 -10.59
CA THR A 195 -1.39 -8.50 -9.52
C THR A 195 -2.17 -8.35 -8.24
N ALA A 196 -2.28 -9.41 -7.46
CA ALA A 196 -2.94 -9.42 -6.16
C ALA A 196 -2.12 -10.17 -5.13
N ALA A 197 -2.20 -9.75 -3.86
CA ALA A 197 -1.60 -10.45 -2.73
C ALA A 197 -2.63 -10.57 -1.60
N VAL A 198 -2.87 -11.80 -1.13
CA VAL A 198 -3.66 -12.11 0.06
C VAL A 198 -2.71 -12.47 1.19
N PHE A 199 -3.02 -12.02 2.41
CA PHE A 199 -2.19 -12.29 3.59
C PHE A 199 -3.02 -12.73 4.79
N ASP A 200 -2.44 -13.66 5.57
CA ASP A 200 -3.08 -14.29 6.73
C ASP A 200 -2.92 -13.43 8.00
N GLN A 201 -3.95 -12.69 8.36
CA GLN A 201 -3.98 -11.86 9.57
C GLN A 201 -4.17 -12.65 10.87
N THR A 202 -4.51 -13.94 10.82
CA THR A 202 -4.53 -14.77 12.04
C THR A 202 -3.13 -14.98 12.57
N ARG A 203 -2.12 -14.90 11.70
CA ARG A 203 -0.70 -15.12 11.98
C ARG A 203 0.17 -13.88 11.87
N LEU A 204 -0.25 -12.90 11.11
CA LEU A 204 0.48 -11.65 10.90
C LEU A 204 -0.16 -10.50 11.67
N ARG A 205 0.64 -9.50 11.97
CA ARG A 205 0.19 -8.23 12.53
C ARG A 205 0.65 -7.10 11.63
N ALA A 206 -0.15 -6.06 11.56
CA ALA A 206 0.11 -4.89 10.75
C ALA A 206 0.54 -3.69 11.58
N ALA A 207 1.38 -2.85 11.01
CA ALA A 207 1.68 -1.52 11.53
C ALA A 207 1.62 -0.50 10.40
N MET A 208 1.17 0.71 10.71
CA MET A 208 1.23 1.86 9.83
C MET A 208 2.49 2.67 10.13
N PHE A 209 3.16 3.12 9.07
CA PHE A 209 4.32 4.00 9.12
C PHE A 209 3.95 5.32 8.46
N ASN A 210 4.39 6.42 9.04
CA ASN A 210 3.92 7.76 8.69
C ASN A 210 4.73 8.44 7.56
N GLY A 211 5.81 7.83 7.13
CA GLY A 211 6.76 8.50 6.25
C GLY A 211 7.59 9.57 6.96
N SER A 212 8.47 10.25 6.22
CA SER A 212 9.24 11.38 6.76
C SER A 212 8.52 12.72 6.60
N ASP A 213 7.55 12.79 5.70
CA ASP A 213 6.98 14.06 5.25
C ASP A 213 5.45 14.01 5.12
N VAL A 214 4.88 13.19 4.25
CA VAL A 214 3.45 13.19 3.93
C VAL A 214 2.85 11.78 3.93
N PRO A 215 1.59 11.65 4.36
CA PRO A 215 0.71 12.68 4.92
C PRO A 215 0.95 12.98 6.38
N GLY A 216 1.65 12.13 7.11
CA GLY A 216 1.69 12.12 8.55
C GLY A 216 2.98 12.59 9.20
N GLY A 217 3.88 13.28 8.51
CA GLY A 217 5.15 13.77 9.06
C GLY A 217 5.01 14.35 10.48
N GLY A 218 5.84 13.90 11.41
CA GLY A 218 5.77 14.27 12.82
C GLY A 218 6.69 13.41 13.69
N PRO A 219 6.64 13.59 15.02
CA PRO A 219 7.50 12.86 15.96
C PRO A 219 6.98 11.45 16.26
N TRP A 220 6.63 10.70 15.19
CA TRP A 220 6.06 9.36 15.32
C TRP A 220 7.16 8.30 15.50
N ILE A 221 6.87 7.27 16.29
CA ILE A 221 7.74 6.10 16.48
C ILE A 221 7.85 5.35 15.15
N ASN A 222 6.70 5.06 14.52
CA ASN A 222 6.63 4.48 13.18
C ASN A 222 6.75 5.59 12.13
N SER A 223 7.97 6.03 11.85
CA SER A 223 8.26 7.12 10.94
C SER A 223 8.56 6.62 9.51
N LYS A 224 9.70 6.96 8.94
CA LYS A 224 10.03 6.82 7.51
C LYS A 224 10.48 5.43 7.07
N LYS A 225 10.80 4.53 7.99
CA LYS A 225 11.30 3.19 7.67
C LYS A 225 10.99 2.19 8.75
N ILE A 226 10.98 0.92 8.39
CA ILE A 226 10.90 -0.18 9.35
C ILE A 226 12.14 -0.13 10.25
N PRO A 227 11.98 -0.02 11.59
CA PRO A 227 13.09 0.06 12.52
C PRO A 227 13.88 -1.25 12.59
N ALA A 228 15.12 -1.18 13.07
CA ALA A 228 16.00 -2.35 13.18
C ALA A 228 15.36 -3.52 13.97
N ALA A 229 14.59 -3.19 15.02
CA ALA A 229 13.86 -4.20 15.80
C ALA A 229 12.79 -4.93 14.97
N GLY A 230 12.13 -4.24 14.04
CA GLY A 230 11.12 -4.84 13.14
C GLY A 230 11.71 -5.65 11.99
N LEU A 231 12.98 -5.43 11.61
CA LEU A 231 13.58 -6.11 10.47
C LEU A 231 13.59 -7.64 10.59
N ARG A 232 13.66 -8.19 11.80
CA ARG A 232 13.64 -9.65 11.98
C ARG A 232 12.28 -10.27 11.68
N GLY A 233 11.21 -9.51 11.90
CA GLY A 233 9.82 -9.99 11.79
C GLY A 233 9.08 -9.53 10.55
N VAL A 234 9.60 -8.58 9.77
CA VAL A 234 8.90 -8.06 8.60
C VAL A 234 8.76 -9.13 7.50
N ILE A 235 7.54 -9.30 7.02
CA ILE A 235 7.14 -10.28 6.00
C ILE A 235 6.85 -9.59 4.69
N ALA A 236 6.03 -8.52 4.73
CA ALA A 236 5.66 -7.74 3.57
C ALA A 236 5.41 -6.28 3.95
N ALA A 237 5.45 -5.39 2.95
CA ALA A 237 5.01 -4.02 3.12
C ALA A 237 4.43 -3.48 1.81
N PHE A 238 3.51 -2.50 1.92
CA PHE A 238 2.83 -1.90 0.78
C PHE A 238 2.51 -0.43 1.04
N ASN A 239 2.31 0.32 -0.05
CA ASN A 239 2.06 1.76 0.00
C ASN A 239 0.76 2.12 0.73
N GLY A 240 0.73 3.32 1.30
CA GLY A 240 -0.47 3.96 1.82
C GLY A 240 -1.27 4.70 0.76
N GLY A 241 -1.89 5.80 1.16
CA GLY A 241 -2.82 6.56 0.33
C GLY A 241 -2.31 7.94 -0.09
N PHE A 242 -3.24 8.76 -0.57
CA PHE A 242 -2.97 10.09 -1.11
C PHE A 242 -2.49 11.07 -0.06
N ARG A 243 -1.78 12.10 -0.51
CA ARG A 243 -1.38 13.24 0.29
C ARG A 243 -2.59 14.02 0.79
N PHE A 244 -2.44 14.77 1.88
CA PHE A 244 -3.53 15.56 2.46
C PHE A 244 -4.04 16.67 1.55
N GLU A 245 -3.23 17.16 0.64
CA GLU A 245 -3.63 18.17 -0.37
C GLU A 245 -4.72 17.65 -1.33
N HIS A 246 -4.82 16.33 -1.51
CA HIS A 246 -5.88 15.68 -2.29
C HIS A 246 -7.10 15.28 -1.45
N ASP A 247 -7.20 15.78 -0.22
CA ASP A 247 -8.30 15.57 0.72
C ASP A 247 -8.75 14.10 0.89
N PRO A 248 -7.82 13.16 1.13
CA PRO A 248 -8.11 11.72 1.16
C PRO A 248 -8.99 11.29 2.35
N GLY A 249 -9.27 12.17 3.30
CA GLY A 249 -10.04 11.90 4.49
C GLY A 249 -9.23 11.99 5.79
N GLY A 250 -9.66 11.26 6.81
CA GLY A 250 -9.10 11.28 8.15
C GLY A 250 -7.81 10.48 8.31
N TYR A 251 -7.09 10.77 9.39
CA TYR A 251 -5.84 10.14 9.74
C TYR A 251 -5.64 10.07 11.25
N VAL A 252 -5.48 8.86 11.78
CA VAL A 252 -5.10 8.59 13.17
C VAL A 252 -3.84 7.73 13.15
N THR A 253 -2.85 8.09 13.94
CA THR A 253 -1.62 7.32 14.06
C THR A 253 -1.15 7.31 15.50
N GLU A 254 -0.67 6.15 15.96
CA GLU A 254 -0.21 5.96 17.34
C GLU A 254 -1.24 6.46 18.39
N GLY A 255 -2.54 6.25 18.10
CA GLY A 255 -3.66 6.72 18.91
C GLY A 255 -4.00 8.21 18.79
N ALA A 256 -3.17 9.01 18.13
CA ALA A 256 -3.38 10.45 17.97
C ALA A 256 -4.14 10.79 16.69
N THR A 257 -5.15 11.66 16.80
CA THR A 257 -5.90 12.15 15.64
C THR A 257 -5.19 13.31 14.97
N VAL A 258 -4.60 13.05 13.80
CA VAL A 258 -3.99 14.09 12.94
C VAL A 258 -5.04 14.79 12.09
N ARG A 259 -5.99 14.04 11.52
CA ARG A 259 -7.15 14.55 10.79
C ARG A 259 -8.42 13.81 11.19
N LYS A 260 -9.52 14.55 11.35
CA LYS A 260 -10.81 13.96 11.70
C LYS A 260 -11.30 12.99 10.63
N MET A 261 -11.86 11.87 11.06
CA MET A 261 -12.45 10.87 10.19
C MET A 261 -13.70 11.40 9.51
N LYS A 262 -13.84 11.16 8.21
CA LYS A 262 -15.00 11.50 7.39
C LYS A 262 -15.94 10.30 7.27
N ARG A 263 -17.23 10.50 7.55
CA ARG A 263 -18.26 9.48 7.33
C ARG A 263 -18.38 9.13 5.84
N GLY A 264 -18.58 7.85 5.54
CA GLY A 264 -18.71 7.35 4.16
C GLY A 264 -17.40 7.10 3.44
N PHE A 265 -16.24 7.44 4.02
CA PHE A 265 -14.94 7.22 3.41
C PHE A 265 -14.42 5.81 3.73
N ALA A 266 -13.76 5.21 2.73
CA ALA A 266 -13.08 3.94 2.90
C ALA A 266 -11.89 4.11 3.86
N THR A 267 -11.73 3.15 4.76
CA THR A 267 -10.85 3.25 5.91
C THR A 267 -10.09 1.95 6.12
N ILE A 268 -8.77 2.04 6.23
CA ILE A 268 -7.95 1.01 6.87
C ILE A 268 -7.84 1.36 8.35
N GLY A 269 -8.13 0.40 9.22
CA GLY A 269 -7.91 0.52 10.65
C GLY A 269 -6.99 -0.59 11.15
N ILE A 270 -6.07 -0.24 12.04
CA ILE A 270 -5.22 -1.20 12.76
C ILE A 270 -5.55 -1.06 14.24
N GLY A 271 -5.99 -2.16 14.84
CA GLY A 271 -6.27 -2.23 16.26
C GLY A 271 -4.99 -2.23 17.10
N THR A 272 -5.15 -2.04 18.41
CA THR A 272 -4.05 -2.20 19.39
C THR A 272 -3.50 -3.64 19.44
N ASP A 273 -4.26 -4.60 18.91
CA ASP A 273 -3.85 -5.99 18.70
C ASP A 273 -3.06 -6.21 17.40
N GLY A 274 -2.84 -5.16 16.61
CA GLY A 274 -2.18 -5.22 15.31
C GLY A 274 -3.01 -5.85 14.19
N VAL A 275 -4.29 -6.13 14.42
CA VAL A 275 -5.18 -6.67 13.37
C VAL A 275 -5.65 -5.52 12.47
N MET A 276 -5.42 -5.68 11.16
CA MET A 276 -5.87 -4.73 10.16
C MET A 276 -7.30 -5.03 9.72
N LYS A 277 -8.10 -3.99 9.51
CA LYS A 277 -9.46 -4.07 8.98
C LYS A 277 -9.63 -3.07 7.84
N VAL A 278 -10.52 -3.39 6.89
CA VAL A 278 -10.96 -2.50 5.82
C VAL A 278 -12.47 -2.36 5.89
N GLY A 279 -12.96 -1.15 5.84
CA GLY A 279 -14.40 -0.87 5.89
C GLY A 279 -14.72 0.58 5.57
N VAL A 280 -16.01 0.92 5.60
CA VAL A 280 -16.50 2.29 5.40
C VAL A 280 -16.77 2.93 6.76
N TRP A 281 -16.20 4.10 7.01
CA TRP A 281 -16.35 4.81 8.28
C TRP A 281 -17.78 5.30 8.50
N GLY A 282 -18.33 4.96 9.64
CA GLY A 282 -19.71 5.26 10.02
C GLY A 282 -20.74 4.21 9.57
N ASP A 283 -20.31 3.18 8.84
CA ASP A 283 -21.08 1.98 8.50
C ASP A 283 -20.41 0.72 9.06
N ASP A 284 -19.34 0.23 8.42
CA ASP A 284 -18.59 -0.97 8.86
C ASP A 284 -17.68 -0.68 10.06
N MET A 285 -17.18 0.54 10.16
CA MET A 285 -16.20 0.97 11.16
C MET A 285 -16.67 2.23 11.87
N ARG A 286 -16.39 2.32 13.18
CA ARG A 286 -16.85 3.45 14.02
C ARG A 286 -15.74 3.89 14.96
N ALA A 287 -15.92 5.11 15.51
CA ALA A 287 -15.11 5.61 16.61
C ALA A 287 -15.24 4.69 17.82
N GLY A 288 -14.17 4.51 18.56
CA GLY A 288 -14.11 3.68 19.75
C GLY A 288 -12.68 3.57 20.26
N THR A 289 -12.52 3.01 21.43
CA THR A 289 -11.22 2.65 21.99
C THR A 289 -10.70 1.41 21.28
N GLY A 290 -9.39 1.37 21.03
CA GLY A 290 -8.75 0.20 20.44
C GLY A 290 -8.22 0.39 19.02
N TRP A 291 -8.38 1.57 18.42
CA TRP A 291 -7.71 1.90 17.17
C TRP A 291 -6.34 2.53 17.46
N LEU A 292 -5.27 1.86 17.00
CA LEU A 292 -3.93 2.42 17.00
C LEU A 292 -3.72 3.34 15.80
N SER A 293 -4.21 2.92 14.64
CA SER A 293 -4.11 3.70 13.41
C SER A 293 -5.38 3.60 12.58
N LEU A 294 -5.75 4.73 11.95
CA LEU A 294 -6.84 4.81 10.97
C LEU A 294 -6.37 5.66 9.79
N ARG A 295 -6.54 5.12 8.60
CA ARG A 295 -6.15 5.80 7.35
C ARG A 295 -7.31 5.76 6.37
N GLN A 296 -7.86 6.92 6.05
CA GLN A 296 -8.84 7.06 4.99
C GLN A 296 -8.19 7.39 3.66
N ASN A 297 -8.72 6.86 2.58
CA ASN A 297 -8.31 7.26 1.25
C ASN A 297 -9.51 7.24 0.30
N LEU A 298 -10.23 8.36 0.26
CA LEU A 298 -11.37 8.61 -0.61
C LEU A 298 -12.61 7.74 -0.27
N PRO A 299 -13.71 7.88 -0.99
CA PRO A 299 -14.85 6.97 -0.87
C PRO A 299 -14.51 5.53 -1.26
N PRO A 300 -15.35 4.53 -0.96
CA PRO A 300 -15.12 3.14 -1.37
C PRO A 300 -15.30 2.96 -2.89
N LEU A 301 -14.41 2.17 -3.51
CA LEU A 301 -14.54 1.71 -4.90
C LEU A 301 -15.65 0.65 -5.01
N VAL A 302 -15.68 -0.25 -4.02
CA VAL A 302 -16.66 -1.32 -3.85
C VAL A 302 -17.14 -1.30 -2.42
N HIS A 303 -18.43 -1.43 -2.19
CA HIS A 303 -19.01 -1.57 -0.87
C HIS A 303 -20.20 -2.53 -0.89
N LYS A 304 -20.20 -3.49 0.04
CA LYS A 304 -21.22 -4.53 0.14
C LYS A 304 -21.42 -5.28 -1.20
N GLY A 305 -20.32 -5.64 -1.83
CA GLY A 305 -20.33 -6.40 -3.09
C GLY A 305 -20.83 -5.62 -4.31
N ARG A 306 -20.87 -4.29 -4.26
CA ARG A 306 -21.32 -3.43 -5.36
C ARG A 306 -20.28 -2.36 -5.65
N VAL A 307 -20.03 -2.09 -6.93
CA VAL A 307 -19.23 -0.93 -7.37
C VAL A 307 -19.96 0.35 -6.95
N THR A 308 -19.25 1.24 -6.25
CA THR A 308 -19.84 2.43 -5.62
C THR A 308 -19.16 3.74 -6.00
N TRP A 309 -18.07 3.71 -6.76
CA TRP A 309 -17.36 4.94 -7.08
C TRP A 309 -18.25 6.00 -7.76
N GLN A 310 -19.27 5.59 -8.53
CA GLN A 310 -20.21 6.46 -9.23
C GLN A 310 -21.26 7.11 -8.30
N ASP A 311 -21.43 6.60 -7.08
CA ASP A 311 -22.34 7.18 -6.10
C ASP A 311 -21.82 8.49 -5.50
N PHE A 312 -20.55 8.81 -5.77
CA PHE A 312 -19.85 9.98 -5.27
C PHE A 312 -19.56 10.95 -6.40
N LYS A 313 -19.40 12.23 -6.07
CA LYS A 313 -19.02 13.23 -7.05
C LYS A 313 -17.61 12.95 -7.58
N TRP A 314 -17.36 13.23 -8.85
CA TRP A 314 -16.02 13.07 -9.42
C TRP A 314 -14.95 13.87 -8.66
N THR A 315 -15.30 15.03 -8.07
CA THR A 315 -14.43 15.84 -7.22
C THR A 315 -13.98 15.11 -5.94
N ASP A 316 -14.75 14.11 -5.48
CA ASP A 316 -14.39 13.32 -4.30
C ASP A 316 -13.26 12.33 -4.57
N TRP A 317 -12.93 12.14 -5.86
CA TRP A 317 -11.86 11.23 -6.34
C TRP A 317 -10.55 11.95 -6.66
N GLY A 318 -10.44 13.23 -6.28
CA GLY A 318 -9.34 14.10 -6.65
C GLY A 318 -9.60 14.81 -7.98
N THR A 319 -9.15 16.04 -8.09
CA THR A 319 -9.49 16.94 -9.21
C THR A 319 -9.03 16.44 -10.57
N ASP A 320 -8.08 15.50 -10.62
CA ASP A 320 -7.35 15.19 -11.84
C ASP A 320 -7.45 13.74 -12.29
N PHE A 321 -8.21 12.88 -11.55
CA PHE A 321 -8.20 11.44 -11.76
C PHE A 321 -9.60 10.84 -11.95
N GLY A 322 -10.44 11.49 -12.75
CA GLY A 322 -11.73 10.94 -13.16
C GLY A 322 -11.60 9.62 -13.96
N ASP A 323 -12.71 9.13 -14.46
CA ASP A 323 -12.79 7.89 -15.26
C ASP A 323 -12.00 7.92 -16.58
N LYS A 324 -11.49 9.08 -16.98
CA LYS A 324 -10.71 9.30 -18.22
C LYS A 324 -9.20 9.08 -18.06
N VAL A 325 -8.70 8.90 -16.83
CA VAL A 325 -7.27 8.73 -16.58
C VAL A 325 -6.92 7.27 -16.33
N TYR A 326 -6.16 6.71 -17.26
CA TYR A 326 -5.61 5.37 -17.20
C TYR A 326 -4.20 5.42 -16.64
N THR A 327 -4.01 4.86 -15.45
CA THR A 327 -2.71 4.88 -14.77
C THR A 327 -2.51 3.60 -13.95
N TYR A 328 -1.33 3.46 -13.37
CA TYR A 328 -1.09 2.38 -12.41
C TYR A 328 -1.83 2.68 -11.11
N ARG A 329 -2.71 1.77 -10.68
CA ARG A 329 -3.52 1.90 -9.46
C ARG A 329 -3.23 0.79 -8.48
N SER A 330 -3.40 1.09 -7.20
CA SER A 330 -3.38 0.10 -6.12
C SER A 330 -4.58 0.27 -5.21
N GLY A 331 -4.93 -0.79 -4.50
CA GLY A 331 -6.02 -0.80 -3.56
C GLY A 331 -5.89 -1.93 -2.55
N LEU A 332 -6.64 -1.79 -1.47
CA LEU A 332 -6.79 -2.83 -0.46
C LEU A 332 -8.27 -3.14 -0.28
N CYS A 333 -8.61 -4.40 -0.15
CA CYS A 333 -9.99 -4.78 0.08
C CYS A 333 -10.16 -5.86 1.15
N ARG A 334 -11.34 -5.87 1.76
CA ARG A 334 -11.90 -7.01 2.46
C ARG A 334 -12.64 -7.86 1.43
N ARG A 335 -12.30 -9.14 1.37
CA ARG A 335 -13.00 -10.13 0.55
C ARG A 335 -14.24 -10.66 1.26
N THR A 336 -15.12 -11.32 0.52
CA THR A 336 -16.33 -11.95 1.06
C THR A 336 -16.06 -13.01 2.12
N ASP A 337 -14.88 -13.65 2.10
CA ASP A 337 -14.41 -14.60 3.11
C ASP A 337 -13.76 -13.92 4.34
N GLY A 338 -13.74 -12.59 4.37
CA GLY A 338 -13.14 -11.78 5.44
C GLY A 338 -11.62 -11.57 5.33
N SER A 339 -10.94 -12.25 4.41
CA SER A 339 -9.51 -12.03 4.18
C SER A 339 -9.25 -10.65 3.57
N LEU A 340 -8.02 -10.11 3.75
CA LEU A 340 -7.60 -8.87 3.11
C LEU A 340 -6.74 -9.17 1.88
N MET A 341 -6.94 -8.37 0.84
CA MET A 341 -6.24 -8.50 -0.42
C MET A 341 -5.78 -7.14 -0.93
N TYR A 342 -4.47 -7.02 -1.16
CA TYR A 342 -3.89 -5.93 -1.95
C TYR A 342 -4.01 -6.25 -3.43
N VAL A 343 -4.38 -5.26 -4.24
CA VAL A 343 -4.53 -5.39 -5.70
C VAL A 343 -3.82 -4.24 -6.37
N SER A 344 -3.17 -4.49 -7.50
CA SER A 344 -2.62 -3.45 -8.36
C SER A 344 -2.73 -3.81 -9.85
N ALA A 345 -2.87 -2.79 -10.69
CA ALA A 345 -2.86 -2.94 -12.14
C ALA A 345 -2.37 -1.66 -12.80
N GLY A 346 -1.62 -1.79 -13.89
CA GLY A 346 -1.27 -0.67 -14.77
C GLY A 346 -2.37 -0.39 -15.77
N ASP A 347 -2.36 0.84 -16.30
CA ASP A 347 -3.22 1.29 -17.40
C ASP A 347 -4.72 1.07 -17.15
N VAL A 348 -5.19 1.34 -15.94
CA VAL A 348 -6.60 1.23 -15.59
C VAL A 348 -7.15 2.55 -15.08
N ASN A 349 -8.37 2.89 -15.50
CA ASN A 349 -9.13 3.97 -14.89
C ASN A 349 -9.83 3.48 -13.62
N ILE A 350 -10.55 4.37 -12.94
CA ILE A 350 -11.23 4.06 -11.68
C ILE A 350 -12.32 2.98 -11.86
N ASP A 351 -13.05 3.01 -12.98
CA ASP A 351 -14.14 2.04 -13.26
C ASP A 351 -13.58 0.64 -13.49
N LEU A 352 -12.58 0.50 -14.35
CA LEU A 352 -11.91 -0.78 -14.58
C LEU A 352 -11.32 -1.33 -13.29
N PHE A 353 -10.68 -0.47 -12.48
CA PHE A 353 -10.08 -0.89 -11.23
C PHE A 353 -11.12 -1.38 -10.22
N ALA A 354 -12.25 -0.66 -10.06
CA ALA A 354 -13.33 -1.05 -9.17
C ALA A 354 -13.98 -2.38 -9.60
N ARG A 355 -14.29 -2.53 -10.90
CA ARG A 355 -14.84 -3.77 -11.45
C ARG A 355 -13.91 -4.97 -11.27
N MET A 356 -12.61 -4.75 -11.47
CA MET A 356 -11.60 -5.78 -11.26
C MET A 356 -11.54 -6.22 -9.79
N MET A 357 -11.56 -5.29 -8.85
CA MET A 357 -11.56 -5.63 -7.43
C MET A 357 -12.82 -6.43 -7.06
N LEU A 358 -14.00 -6.04 -7.57
CA LEU A 358 -15.23 -6.81 -7.39
C LEU A 358 -15.11 -8.22 -7.98
N GLN A 359 -14.56 -8.36 -9.19
CA GLN A 359 -14.32 -9.65 -9.85
C GLN A 359 -13.40 -10.57 -9.03
N PHE A 360 -12.42 -10.00 -8.32
CA PHE A 360 -11.52 -10.76 -7.43
C PHE A 360 -12.12 -11.09 -6.06
N GLY A 361 -13.42 -10.81 -5.87
CA GLY A 361 -14.17 -11.15 -4.66
C GLY A 361 -14.06 -10.13 -3.53
N CYS A 362 -13.73 -8.89 -3.83
CA CYS A 362 -13.81 -7.81 -2.85
C CYS A 362 -15.25 -7.48 -2.48
N ASP A 363 -15.57 -7.53 -1.20
CA ASP A 363 -16.84 -7.04 -0.63
C ASP A 363 -16.77 -5.53 -0.36
N THR A 364 -15.67 -5.07 0.20
CA THR A 364 -15.41 -3.65 0.45
C THR A 364 -13.98 -3.32 0.02
N ALA A 365 -13.83 -2.36 -0.90
CA ALA A 365 -12.55 -2.02 -1.49
C ALA A 365 -12.29 -0.51 -1.45
N MET A 366 -11.04 -0.16 -1.13
CA MET A 366 -10.55 1.21 -1.17
C MET A 366 -9.39 1.36 -2.15
N GLN A 367 -9.31 2.52 -2.77
CA GLN A 367 -8.14 2.92 -3.53
C GLN A 367 -7.01 3.28 -2.56
N LEU A 368 -5.79 2.90 -2.89
CA LEU A 368 -4.56 3.41 -2.29
C LEU A 368 -3.91 4.39 -3.27
N ASP A 369 -2.61 4.61 -3.13
CA ASP A 369 -1.87 5.47 -4.04
C ASP A 369 -1.91 4.96 -5.48
N ILE A 370 -1.87 5.89 -6.40
CA ILE A 370 -1.88 5.66 -7.86
C ILE A 370 -0.67 6.31 -8.51
N ASN A 371 -0.58 6.21 -9.87
CA ASN A 371 0.59 6.63 -10.63
C ASN A 371 1.73 5.60 -10.53
N GLY A 372 2.40 5.27 -11.62
CA GLY A 372 3.39 4.19 -11.73
C GLY A 372 4.52 4.18 -10.70
N ASN A 373 4.62 5.22 -9.93
CA ASN A 373 5.69 5.44 -8.96
C ASN A 373 5.33 5.04 -7.52
N TRP A 374 4.05 5.06 -7.16
CA TRP A 374 3.60 4.90 -5.77
C TRP A 374 3.09 3.49 -5.44
N PRO A 375 2.26 2.83 -6.28
CA PRO A 375 1.80 1.47 -6.03
C PRO A 375 2.99 0.53 -5.79
N HIS A 376 2.98 -0.12 -4.65
CA HIS A 376 4.07 -0.98 -4.25
C HIS A 376 3.63 -2.01 -3.21
N PHE A 377 3.97 -3.27 -3.46
CA PHE A 377 3.90 -4.35 -2.49
C PHE A 377 5.16 -5.19 -2.63
N SER A 378 5.86 -5.42 -1.53
CA SER A 378 7.02 -6.30 -1.50
C SER A 378 6.94 -7.31 -0.37
N THR A 379 7.41 -8.52 -0.61
CA THR A 379 7.76 -9.49 0.44
C THR A 379 9.25 -9.41 0.75
N TYR A 380 9.64 -9.83 1.96
CA TYR A 380 11.02 -9.72 2.42
C TYR A 380 11.59 -11.09 2.78
N SER A 381 12.63 -11.52 2.07
CA SER A 381 13.38 -12.74 2.34
C SER A 381 14.37 -12.58 3.50
N ASN A 382 15.11 -13.65 3.82
CA ASN A 382 16.04 -13.72 4.96
C ASN A 382 15.36 -13.43 6.30
N PHE A 383 14.20 -14.06 6.51
CA PHE A 383 13.45 -13.97 7.77
C PHE A 383 14.32 -14.34 8.97
N GLY A 384 14.23 -13.51 10.03
CA GLY A 384 15.07 -13.65 11.23
C GLY A 384 16.44 -12.96 11.15
N ALA A 385 16.91 -12.57 9.95
CA ALA A 385 18.17 -11.85 9.79
C ALA A 385 18.00 -10.33 9.99
N ARG A 386 19.11 -9.64 10.28
CA ARG A 386 19.14 -8.17 10.36
C ARG A 386 19.03 -7.52 8.98
N THR A 387 19.53 -8.17 7.93
CA THR A 387 19.43 -7.71 6.55
C THR A 387 18.30 -8.45 5.85
N ARG A 388 17.40 -7.70 5.23
CA ARG A 388 16.25 -8.21 4.51
C ARG A 388 16.36 -7.83 3.04
N TYR A 389 15.91 -8.70 2.17
CA TYR A 389 15.87 -8.46 0.72
C TYR A 389 14.42 -8.43 0.27
N GLY A 390 14.00 -7.29 -0.30
CA GLY A 390 12.66 -7.14 -0.84
C GLY A 390 12.54 -7.80 -2.21
N LYS A 391 11.39 -8.44 -2.45
CA LYS A 391 10.94 -8.89 -3.77
C LYS A 391 9.59 -8.24 -4.07
N PRO A 392 9.46 -7.47 -5.16
CA PRO A 392 8.21 -6.82 -5.49
C PRO A 392 7.17 -7.84 -5.95
N LEU A 393 5.90 -7.56 -5.71
CA LEU A 393 4.77 -8.33 -6.21
C LEU A 393 4.67 -8.24 -7.74
N ASP A 394 5.00 -7.08 -8.28
CA ASP A 394 4.96 -6.77 -9.69
C ASP A 394 6.30 -6.18 -10.11
N VAL A 395 6.90 -6.70 -11.17
CA VAL A 395 8.21 -6.25 -11.67
C VAL A 395 8.22 -4.76 -12.07
N ARG A 396 7.06 -4.18 -12.32
CA ARG A 396 6.89 -2.75 -12.64
C ARG A 396 6.95 -1.84 -11.41
N MET A 397 6.82 -2.40 -10.20
CA MET A 397 6.97 -1.66 -8.94
C MET A 397 8.43 -1.27 -8.73
N GLY A 398 8.70 -0.07 -8.26
CA GLY A 398 10.06 0.44 -8.06
C GLY A 398 10.89 -0.31 -6.99
N ASP A 399 11.87 0.36 -6.38
CA ASP A 399 12.81 -0.24 -5.44
C ASP A 399 12.11 -1.01 -4.29
N PRO A 400 12.27 -2.34 -4.23
CA PRO A 400 11.64 -3.15 -3.19
C PRO A 400 12.20 -2.90 -1.79
N GLN A 401 13.31 -2.17 -1.68
CA GLN A 401 13.95 -1.82 -0.41
C GLN A 401 13.46 -0.47 0.15
N ARG A 402 12.54 0.24 -0.54
CA ARG A 402 12.14 1.61 -0.18
C ARG A 402 11.69 1.74 1.28
N PHE A 403 10.89 0.81 1.78
CA PHE A 403 10.38 0.84 3.15
C PHE A 403 11.42 0.45 4.22
N LEU A 404 12.55 -0.12 3.81
CA LEU A 404 13.68 -0.44 4.69
C LEU A 404 14.72 0.68 4.71
N LYS A 405 14.90 1.40 3.61
CA LYS A 405 15.88 2.49 3.48
C LYS A 405 15.33 3.81 4.03
N GLY A 406 14.10 4.13 3.73
CA GLY A 406 13.40 5.34 4.11
C GLY A 406 12.45 5.80 3.00
N TYR A 407 11.25 6.18 3.40
CA TYR A 407 10.17 6.58 2.51
C TYR A 407 9.50 7.83 3.05
N ASP A 408 9.11 8.75 2.18
CA ASP A 408 8.54 10.03 2.60
C ASP A 408 7.03 9.97 2.81
N LYS A 409 6.35 8.97 2.23
CA LYS A 409 4.91 8.77 2.36
C LYS A 409 4.57 7.67 3.37
N ASP A 410 3.31 7.64 3.78
CA ASP A 410 2.80 6.58 4.63
C ASP A 410 2.78 5.22 3.92
N PHE A 411 2.96 4.17 4.70
CA PHE A 411 2.92 2.79 4.22
C PHE A 411 2.51 1.83 5.35
N PHE A 412 2.17 0.61 4.95
CA PHE A 412 1.81 -0.46 5.87
C PHE A 412 2.83 -1.59 5.78
N ALA A 413 3.13 -2.20 6.92
CA ALA A 413 3.99 -3.38 6.96
C ALA A 413 3.35 -4.51 7.77
N LEU A 414 3.60 -5.74 7.36
CA LEU A 414 3.10 -6.97 7.95
C LEU A 414 4.25 -7.73 8.59
N PHE A 415 4.03 -8.20 9.81
CA PHE A 415 5.06 -8.83 10.65
C PHE A 415 4.60 -10.19 11.19
N ASP A 416 5.56 -11.09 11.42
CA ASP A 416 5.37 -12.18 12.37
C ASP A 416 5.56 -11.63 13.79
N PRO A 417 4.50 -11.56 14.61
CA PRO A 417 4.58 -10.96 15.95
C PRO A 417 5.56 -11.68 16.89
N ARG A 418 5.81 -12.99 16.66
CA ARG A 418 6.75 -13.77 17.47
C ARG A 418 8.22 -13.39 17.24
N SER A 419 8.50 -12.67 16.16
CA SER A 419 9.86 -12.28 15.75
C SER A 419 10.15 -10.81 15.97
N VAL A 420 9.20 -10.06 16.53
CA VAL A 420 9.35 -8.65 16.88
C VAL A 420 9.26 -8.52 18.39
N PRO A 421 10.18 -7.80 19.03
CA PRO A 421 10.14 -7.58 20.48
C PRO A 421 8.84 -6.89 20.92
N ASP A 422 8.37 -7.22 22.12
CA ASP A 422 7.24 -6.56 22.76
C ASP A 422 7.48 -5.05 22.88
N GLY A 423 6.43 -4.23 22.81
CA GLY A 423 6.52 -2.78 22.88
C GLY A 423 6.95 -2.10 21.59
N VAL A 424 7.09 -2.84 20.49
CA VAL A 424 7.46 -2.33 19.18
C VAL A 424 6.28 -2.43 18.23
N LEU A 425 5.94 -1.33 17.55
CA LEU A 425 5.04 -1.24 16.40
C LEU A 425 3.55 -1.34 16.71
N TRP A 426 3.04 -2.34 17.39
CA TRP A 426 1.60 -2.56 17.56
C TRP A 426 1.20 -3.09 18.93
N ASP A 427 2.12 -3.53 19.76
CA ASP A 427 1.67 -4.07 21.02
C ASP A 427 1.06 -2.94 21.84
N GLY A 428 -0.17 -3.15 22.29
CA GLY A 428 -1.00 -2.16 22.96
C GLY A 428 -0.48 -1.63 24.31
N THR A 429 0.77 -1.87 24.64
CA THR A 429 1.52 -1.05 25.56
C THR A 429 1.74 0.30 24.88
N VAL A 430 0.69 1.13 24.89
CA VAL A 430 0.84 2.56 24.78
C VAL A 430 1.91 2.92 25.80
N VAL A 431 3.13 3.11 25.34
CA VAL A 431 4.07 3.93 26.07
C VAL A 431 3.38 5.28 26.13
N THR A 432 2.70 5.54 27.22
CA THR A 432 2.21 6.86 27.57
C THR A 432 3.48 7.69 27.77
N THR A 433 4.06 8.12 26.68
CA THR A 433 4.97 9.23 26.68
C THR A 433 4.09 10.39 27.09
N THR A 434 4.01 10.63 28.40
CA THR A 434 3.59 11.92 28.92
C THR A 434 4.44 12.94 28.18
N VAL A 435 3.86 13.53 27.14
CA VAL A 435 4.40 14.76 26.54
C VAL A 435 4.55 15.70 27.73
N PRO A 436 5.77 16.15 28.07
CA PRO A 436 5.93 17.13 29.14
C PRO A 436 5.04 18.30 28.74
N ALA A 437 4.10 18.67 29.60
CA ALA A 437 3.28 19.84 29.40
C ALA A 437 4.22 20.99 29.08
N ALA A 438 3.99 21.65 27.95
CA ALA A 438 4.74 22.81 27.56
C ALA A 438 4.73 23.78 28.75
N THR A 439 5.90 24.01 29.34
CA THR A 439 6.07 24.95 30.41
C THR A 439 5.79 26.33 29.84
N THR A 440 4.57 26.79 30.05
CA THR A 440 4.18 28.16 29.72
C THR A 440 5.02 29.04 30.64
N SER A 441 6.12 29.57 30.12
CA SER A 441 6.89 30.62 30.81
C SER A 441 5.95 31.81 30.97
N ALA A 442 5.62 32.11 32.23
CA ALA A 442 4.89 33.31 32.60
C ALA A 442 5.68 34.55 32.12
N PRO A 443 4.97 35.60 31.65
CA PRO A 443 5.65 36.83 31.27
C PRO A 443 6.28 37.49 32.50
N VAL A 444 7.54 37.82 32.37
CA VAL A 444 8.27 38.64 33.35
C VAL A 444 7.57 40.00 33.46
N ALA A 445 7.00 40.30 34.61
CA ALA A 445 6.45 41.62 34.93
C ALA A 445 7.65 42.59 35.06
N THR A 446 7.71 43.55 34.18
CA THR A 446 8.53 44.75 34.35
C THR A 446 7.70 45.70 35.24
N SER A 447 8.18 45.94 36.45
CA SER A 447 7.71 47.01 37.32
C SER A 447 8.58 48.26 37.16
N PRO A 448 8.08 49.44 37.53
CA PRO A 448 8.32 50.76 37.00
C PRO A 448 9.68 51.37 37.29
#